data_8c6d9936e5709cc5fe2652d24aaf9c47
#
_entry.id   8c6d9936e5709cc5fe2652d24aaf9c47
#
_cell.length_a   1.000
_cell.length_b   1.000
_cell.length_c   1.000
_cell.angle_alpha   90.00
_cell.angle_beta   90.00
_cell.angle_gamma   90.00
#
_symmetry.space_group_name_H-M   'P 1'
#
loop_
_entity.id
_entity.type
_entity.pdbx_description
1 polymer ?
#
loop_
_entity_poly.entity_id
_entity_poly.type
_entity_poly.pdbx_seq_one_letter_code
_entity_poly.pdbx_strand_id
1 'polypeptide(L)'
;RFIQQHYQEALRLEDVSSAVGFNATYFSAMFKKETGQNFMDYLTELRMNKAKELLCSDENSVQDVADQIGYRDLKYFSRLFKKTTGISPSEYKKLYR
;
A
#
# COMPACT_ATOMS: atom_id res chain seq x y z
N ARG A 1 -8.43 8.67 -9.05
CA ARG A 1 -6.99 8.76 -9.31
C ARG A 1 -6.41 7.39 -9.62
N PHE A 2 -5.41 7.36 -10.47
CA PHE A 2 -4.81 6.11 -10.92
C PHE A 2 -4.29 5.26 -9.74
N ILE A 3 -3.51 5.87 -8.84
CA ILE A 3 -2.91 5.15 -7.72
C ILE A 3 -3.98 4.56 -6.81
N GLN A 4 -5.01 5.31 -6.50
CA GLN A 4 -6.08 4.85 -5.60
C GLN A 4 -6.90 3.73 -6.21
N GLN A 5 -6.96 3.65 -7.53
CA GLN A 5 -7.68 2.59 -8.24
C GLN A 5 -6.84 1.34 -8.43
N HIS A 6 -5.51 1.50 -8.48
CA HIS A 6 -4.59 0.42 -8.86
C HIS A 6 -3.57 0.05 -7.78
N TYR A 7 -3.76 0.49 -6.54
CA TYR A 7 -2.82 0.20 -5.46
C TYR A 7 -2.66 -1.30 -5.18
N GLN A 8 -3.62 -2.10 -5.58
CA GLN A 8 -3.59 -3.55 -5.42
C GLN A 8 -2.64 -4.24 -6.38
N GLU A 9 -2.24 -3.55 -7.42
CA GLU A 9 -1.31 -4.07 -8.42
C GLU A 9 0.13 -3.80 -8.00
N ALA A 10 1.07 -4.52 -8.62
CA ALA A 10 2.50 -4.30 -8.37
C ALA A 10 2.96 -3.04 -9.12
N LEU A 11 2.55 -1.88 -8.63
CA LEU A 11 2.83 -0.61 -9.28
C LEU A 11 4.28 -0.16 -9.07
N ARG A 12 4.86 0.41 -10.12
CA ARG A 12 6.15 1.06 -10.06
C ARG A 12 5.99 2.50 -10.54
N LEU A 13 7.00 3.32 -10.22
CA LEU A 13 7.00 4.72 -10.64
C LEU A 13 6.80 4.85 -12.15
N GLU A 14 7.47 4.00 -12.93
CA GLU A 14 7.38 4.01 -14.39
C GLU A 14 5.96 3.72 -14.88
N ASP A 15 5.26 2.81 -14.22
CA ASP A 15 3.89 2.46 -14.60
C ASP A 15 2.95 3.64 -14.42
N VAL A 16 3.08 4.34 -13.31
CA VAL A 16 2.21 5.49 -13.01
C VAL A 16 2.55 6.67 -13.93
N SER A 17 3.84 6.95 -14.12
CA SER A 17 4.25 8.09 -14.96
C SER A 17 3.84 7.86 -16.42
N SER A 18 3.93 6.63 -16.91
CA SER A 18 3.48 6.29 -18.27
C SER A 18 1.99 6.48 -18.41
N ALA A 19 1.22 6.07 -17.41
CA ALA A 19 -0.24 6.18 -17.45
C ALA A 19 -0.71 7.63 -17.50
N VAL A 20 0.04 8.55 -16.90
CA VAL A 20 -0.32 9.98 -16.91
C VAL A 20 0.46 10.80 -17.94
N GLY A 21 1.30 10.15 -18.76
CA GLY A 21 1.99 10.82 -19.87
C GLY A 21 3.27 11.56 -19.50
N PHE A 22 3.86 11.29 -18.34
CA PHE A 22 5.11 11.92 -17.91
C PHE A 22 6.25 10.92 -17.90
N ASN A 23 7.51 11.40 -18.03
CA ASN A 23 8.63 10.52 -17.77
C ASN A 23 8.82 10.33 -16.25
N ALA A 24 9.50 9.25 -15.87
CA ALA A 24 9.62 8.85 -14.48
C ALA A 24 10.30 9.92 -13.60
N THR A 25 11.36 10.54 -14.11
CA THR A 25 12.11 11.55 -13.34
C THR A 25 11.25 12.77 -13.05
N TYR A 26 10.58 13.28 -14.09
CA TYR A 26 9.70 14.44 -13.95
C TYR A 26 8.56 14.13 -13.00
N PHE A 27 7.92 12.98 -13.18
CA PHE A 27 6.78 12.58 -12.35
C PHE A 27 7.19 12.43 -10.89
N SER A 28 8.35 11.84 -10.62
CA SER A 28 8.83 11.66 -9.26
C SER A 28 9.01 12.99 -8.54
N ALA A 29 9.63 13.97 -9.20
CA ALA A 29 9.84 15.30 -8.63
C ALA A 29 8.52 16.01 -8.38
N MET A 30 7.62 15.96 -9.36
CA MET A 30 6.30 16.59 -9.25
C MET A 30 5.47 15.94 -8.15
N PHE A 31 5.49 14.61 -8.08
CA PHE A 31 4.73 13.87 -7.07
C PHE A 31 5.16 14.27 -5.66
N LYS A 32 6.46 14.31 -5.41
CA LYS A 32 6.97 14.70 -4.09
C LYS A 32 6.61 16.14 -3.75
N LYS A 33 6.68 17.03 -4.72
CA LYS A 33 6.33 18.44 -4.53
C LYS A 33 4.85 18.59 -4.16
N GLU A 34 3.98 17.84 -4.81
CA GLU A 34 2.53 17.96 -4.62
C GLU A 34 2.04 17.25 -3.36
N THR A 35 2.62 16.09 -3.02
CA THR A 35 2.14 15.26 -1.91
C THR A 35 3.00 15.34 -0.66
N GLY A 36 4.24 15.83 -0.77
CA GLY A 36 5.19 15.85 0.34
C GLY A 36 5.87 14.52 0.59
N GLN A 37 5.54 13.48 -0.18
CA GLN A 37 6.08 12.12 -0.04
C GLN A 37 6.59 11.61 -1.38
N ASN A 38 7.57 10.70 -1.35
CA ASN A 38 7.92 10.02 -2.57
C ASN A 38 6.82 8.99 -2.91
N PHE A 39 6.83 8.52 -4.16
CA PHE A 39 5.77 7.65 -4.66
C PHE A 39 5.62 6.36 -3.84
N MET A 40 6.74 5.71 -3.52
CA MET A 40 6.70 4.43 -2.80
C MET A 40 6.15 4.58 -1.39
N ASP A 41 6.51 5.66 -0.71
CA ASP A 41 5.99 5.92 0.63
C ASP A 41 4.49 6.19 0.60
N TYR A 42 4.05 6.96 -0.39
CA TYR A 42 2.62 7.23 -0.59
C TYR A 42 1.84 5.95 -0.84
N LEU A 43 2.35 5.10 -1.74
CA LEU A 43 1.70 3.83 -2.06
C LEU A 43 1.64 2.90 -0.85
N THR A 44 2.74 2.84 -0.08
CA THR A 44 2.79 2.02 1.13
C THR A 44 1.75 2.49 2.15
N GLU A 45 1.67 3.80 2.37
CA GLU A 45 0.70 4.35 3.31
C GLU A 45 -0.73 4.03 2.88
N LEU A 46 -1.04 4.18 1.60
CA LEU A 46 -2.36 3.87 1.06
C LEU A 46 -2.70 2.39 1.28
N ARG A 47 -1.75 1.49 1.00
CA ARG A 47 -1.93 0.05 1.19
C ARG A 47 -2.12 -0.30 2.66
N MET A 48 -1.33 0.31 3.55
CA MET A 48 -1.43 0.02 4.99
C MET A 48 -2.76 0.51 5.56
N ASN A 49 -3.23 1.66 5.12
CA ASN A 49 -4.54 2.17 5.56
C ASN A 49 -5.67 1.24 5.11
N LYS A 50 -5.59 0.73 3.89
CA LYS A 50 -6.58 -0.21 3.40
C LYS A 50 -6.49 -1.55 4.13
N ALA A 51 -5.28 -1.99 4.46
CA ALA A 51 -5.08 -3.21 5.24
C ALA A 51 -5.76 -3.11 6.60
N LYS A 52 -5.65 -1.96 7.26
CA LYS A 52 -6.31 -1.75 8.55
C LYS A 52 -7.82 -1.91 8.45
N GLU A 53 -8.42 -1.35 7.41
CA GLU A 53 -9.86 -1.50 7.20
C GLU A 53 -10.25 -2.97 6.99
N LEU A 54 -9.51 -3.66 6.13
CA LEU A 54 -9.82 -5.05 5.79
C LEU A 54 -9.61 -6.00 6.99
N LEU A 55 -8.60 -5.72 7.82
CA LEU A 55 -8.31 -6.55 8.99
C LEU A 55 -9.38 -6.44 10.07
N CYS A 56 -10.16 -5.37 10.07
CA CYS A 56 -11.24 -5.20 11.02
C CYS A 56 -12.45 -6.09 10.71
N SER A 57 -12.47 -6.74 9.54
CA SER A 57 -13.54 -7.64 9.14
C SER A 57 -13.18 -9.09 9.46
N ASP A 58 -14.11 -9.84 10.01
CA ASP A 58 -13.93 -11.28 10.27
C ASP A 58 -13.89 -12.09 8.98
N GLU A 59 -14.33 -11.52 7.86
CA GLU A 59 -14.39 -12.22 6.58
C GLU A 59 -13.04 -12.41 5.93
N ASN A 60 -12.03 -11.64 6.35
CA ASN A 60 -10.71 -11.67 5.74
C ASN A 60 -9.66 -12.26 6.67
N SER A 61 -8.90 -13.24 6.20
CA SER A 61 -7.70 -13.68 6.88
C SER A 61 -6.57 -12.68 6.59
N VAL A 62 -5.46 -12.80 7.32
CA VAL A 62 -4.28 -11.95 7.06
C VAL A 62 -3.76 -12.18 5.64
N GLN A 63 -3.76 -13.45 5.18
CA GLN A 63 -3.35 -13.77 3.81
C GLN A 63 -4.28 -13.11 2.79
N ASP A 64 -5.58 -13.15 3.03
CA ASP A 64 -6.55 -12.50 2.14
C ASP A 64 -6.29 -11.00 2.03
N VAL A 65 -6.00 -10.37 3.15
CA VAL A 65 -5.72 -8.93 3.18
C VAL A 65 -4.46 -8.61 2.37
N ALA A 66 -3.39 -9.39 2.59
CA ALA A 66 -2.14 -9.18 1.85
C ALA A 66 -2.38 -9.28 0.34
N ASP A 67 -3.11 -10.30 -0.10
CA ASP A 67 -3.43 -10.50 -1.51
C ASP A 67 -4.24 -9.35 -2.08
N GLN A 68 -5.25 -8.89 -1.34
CA GLN A 68 -6.14 -7.83 -1.80
C GLN A 68 -5.44 -6.49 -1.97
N ILE A 69 -4.41 -6.22 -1.17
CA ILE A 69 -3.71 -4.93 -1.25
C ILE A 69 -2.43 -4.99 -2.09
N GLY A 70 -2.15 -6.15 -2.72
CA GLY A 70 -1.09 -6.24 -3.71
C GLY A 70 0.22 -6.83 -3.23
N TYR A 71 0.26 -7.48 -2.07
CA TYR A 71 1.46 -8.13 -1.56
C TYR A 71 1.34 -9.64 -1.67
N ARG A 72 2.21 -10.26 -2.45
CA ARG A 72 2.22 -11.71 -2.63
C ARG A 72 2.94 -12.42 -1.48
N ASP A 73 3.95 -11.76 -0.92
CA ASP A 73 4.77 -12.33 0.16
C ASP A 73 4.18 -11.91 1.50
N LEU A 74 3.55 -12.87 2.19
CA LEU A 74 2.93 -12.62 3.48
C LEU A 74 3.93 -12.16 4.53
N LYS A 75 5.14 -12.72 4.52
CA LYS A 75 6.17 -12.33 5.48
C LYS A 75 6.59 -10.87 5.28
N TYR A 76 6.75 -10.47 4.03
CA TYR A 76 7.10 -9.09 3.71
C TYR A 76 5.98 -8.13 4.18
N PHE A 77 4.74 -8.46 3.87
CA PHE A 77 3.60 -7.67 4.30
C PHE A 77 3.56 -7.54 5.82
N SER A 78 3.73 -8.66 6.53
CA SER A 78 3.68 -8.67 7.99
C SER A 78 4.74 -7.78 8.62
N ARG A 79 5.98 -7.85 8.09
CA ARG A 79 7.07 -6.99 8.58
C ARG A 79 6.80 -5.52 8.30
N LEU A 80 6.31 -5.23 7.11
CA LEU A 80 6.01 -3.85 6.72
C LEU A 80 4.87 -3.28 7.55
N PHE A 81 3.83 -4.05 7.78
CA PHE A 81 2.70 -3.65 8.60
C PHE A 81 3.15 -3.37 10.04
N LYS A 82 3.95 -4.28 10.61
CA LYS A 82 4.46 -4.10 11.97
C LYS A 82 5.35 -2.87 12.07
N LYS A 83 6.19 -2.62 11.08
CA LYS A 83 7.05 -1.44 11.04
C LYS A 83 6.21 -0.16 11.00
N THR A 84 5.11 -0.17 10.27
CA THR A 84 4.26 1.01 10.09
C THR A 84 3.34 1.25 11.27
N THR A 85 2.77 0.20 11.85
CA THR A 85 1.74 0.31 12.90
C THR A 85 2.23 -0.03 14.29
N GLY A 86 3.37 -0.69 14.42
CA GLY A 86 3.91 -1.13 15.71
C GLY A 86 3.51 -2.53 16.14
N ILE A 87 2.52 -3.13 15.50
CA ILE A 87 2.06 -4.49 15.81
C ILE A 87 1.86 -5.29 14.52
N SER A 88 1.85 -6.62 14.65
CA SER A 88 1.65 -7.48 13.50
C SER A 88 0.21 -7.42 12.99
N PRO A 89 -0.04 -7.82 11.73
CA PRO A 89 -1.42 -7.86 11.21
C PRO A 89 -2.33 -8.76 12.03
N SER A 90 -1.83 -9.90 12.51
CA SER A 90 -2.61 -10.83 13.33
C SER A 90 -3.01 -10.19 14.65
N GLU A 91 -2.09 -9.48 15.29
CA GLU A 91 -2.37 -8.75 16.53
C GLU A 91 -3.38 -7.64 16.29
N TYR A 92 -3.21 -6.90 15.20
CA TYR A 92 -4.12 -5.82 14.84
C TYR A 92 -5.54 -6.35 14.66
N LYS A 93 -5.68 -7.44 13.91
CA LYS A 93 -6.99 -8.07 13.68
C LYS A 93 -7.64 -8.48 15.00
N LYS A 94 -6.84 -9.03 15.91
CA LYS A 94 -7.33 -9.49 17.23
C LYS A 94 -7.82 -8.33 18.08
N LEU A 95 -7.13 -7.18 18.02
CA LEU A 95 -7.44 -6.02 18.85
C LEU A 95 -8.62 -5.19 18.33
N TYR A 96 -8.79 -5.13 17.01
CA TYR A 96 -9.70 -4.15 16.39
C TYR A 96 -10.88 -4.76 15.63
N ARG A 97 -10.98 -6.06 15.57
CA ARG A 97 -12.12 -6.65 14.90
C ARG A 97 -13.38 -6.65 15.77
#